data_4a0c6cec410ff0828b77345e781361ce
#
_entry.id   4a0c6cec410ff0828b77345e781361ce
#
_cell.length_a   1.000
_cell.length_b   1.000
_cell.length_c   1.000
_cell.angle_alpha   90.00
_cell.angle_beta   90.00
_cell.angle_gamma   90.00
#
_symmetry.space_group_name_H-M   'P 1'
#
loop_
_entity.id
_entity.type
_entity.pdbx_description
1 polymer ?
#
loop_
_entity_poly.entity_id
_entity_poly.type
_entity_poly.pdbx_seq_one_letter_code
_entity_poly.pdbx_strand_id
1 'polypeptide(L)'
;TLKNVISLWEREPYTHDVHWKYIPNPAIDQHREFYIKNLAPHSKEGGVMTDINYERWLDHNKEWKAGVPLYEHVNMWAYPLPTKVYKESIQRIVNFFKDYKMFGLGRWGQWSYFNTDHCIKQVLEFFSDEEGFDFFNKEWFKN
;
A
#
# COMPACT_ATOMS: atom_id res chain seq x y z
N THR A 1 6.04 1.09 10.13
CA THR A 1 5.51 0.66 8.84
C THR A 1 5.35 -0.84 8.80
N LEU A 2 4.35 -1.34 8.10
CA LEU A 2 4.32 -2.72 7.66
C LEU A 2 5.30 -2.91 6.51
N LYS A 3 5.92 -4.07 6.48
CA LYS A 3 6.82 -4.49 5.42
C LYS A 3 6.20 -5.69 4.71
N ASN A 4 6.34 -5.74 3.41
CA ASN A 4 5.92 -6.90 2.63
C ASN A 4 6.88 -7.19 1.49
N VAL A 5 6.76 -8.37 0.93
CA VAL A 5 7.46 -8.78 -0.29
C VAL A 5 6.42 -9.07 -1.35
N ILE A 6 6.63 -8.48 -2.52
CA ILE A 6 5.81 -8.70 -3.70
C ILE A 6 6.63 -9.54 -4.67
N SER A 7 6.09 -10.69 -5.06
CA SER A 7 6.74 -11.59 -6.00
C SER A 7 5.83 -11.84 -7.20
N LEU A 8 6.40 -11.76 -8.41
CA LEU A 8 5.72 -12.09 -9.66
C LEU A 8 6.14 -13.49 -10.10
N TRP A 9 5.17 -14.34 -10.36
CA TRP A 9 5.35 -15.72 -10.78
C TRP A 9 4.83 -15.94 -12.18
N GLU A 10 5.56 -16.70 -12.99
CA GLU A 10 5.05 -17.28 -14.21
C GLU A 10 4.09 -18.42 -13.87
N ARG A 11 2.80 -18.21 -14.13
CA ARG A 11 1.76 -19.21 -13.92
C ARG A 11 0.81 -19.21 -15.11
N GLU A 12 0.23 -20.37 -15.38
CA GLU A 12 -0.87 -20.52 -16.34
C GLU A 12 -1.94 -19.45 -16.11
N PRO A 13 -2.54 -18.92 -17.18
CA PRO A 13 -3.57 -17.90 -17.07
C PRO A 13 -4.69 -18.39 -16.14
N TYR A 14 -4.97 -17.61 -15.14
CA TYR A 14 -6.07 -17.89 -14.22
C TYR A 14 -7.39 -17.71 -14.97
N THR A 15 -8.22 -18.75 -15.00
CA THR A 15 -9.43 -18.82 -15.85
C THR A 15 -10.67 -18.20 -15.22
N HIS A 16 -10.56 -17.61 -14.04
CA HIS A 16 -11.68 -16.97 -13.36
C HIS A 16 -11.65 -15.45 -13.52
N ASP A 17 -12.83 -14.80 -13.48
CA ASP A 17 -13.00 -13.35 -13.58
C ASP A 17 -12.59 -12.57 -12.33
N VAL A 18 -11.70 -13.15 -11.53
CA VAL A 18 -11.24 -12.56 -10.28
C VAL A 18 -9.97 -11.76 -10.52
N HIS A 19 -9.94 -10.49 -10.09
CA HIS A 19 -8.78 -9.61 -10.22
C HIS A 19 -7.73 -9.88 -9.14
N TRP A 20 -8.20 -10.14 -7.91
CA TRP A 20 -7.35 -10.53 -6.79
C TRP A 20 -8.09 -11.44 -5.83
N LYS A 21 -7.34 -12.14 -5.00
CA LYS A 21 -7.85 -13.06 -4.00
C LYS A 21 -7.08 -12.89 -2.70
N TYR A 22 -7.78 -12.81 -1.59
CA TYR A 22 -7.19 -12.92 -0.27
C TYR A 22 -7.11 -14.39 0.14
N ILE A 23 -6.03 -14.76 0.83
CA ILE A 23 -5.78 -16.10 1.35
C ILE A 23 -5.76 -16.03 2.88
N PRO A 24 -6.87 -16.28 3.55
CA PRO A 24 -6.97 -16.13 5.00
C PRO A 24 -6.35 -17.30 5.79
N ASN A 25 -5.83 -18.32 5.12
CA ASN A 25 -5.23 -19.49 5.77
C ASN A 25 -3.87 -19.12 6.37
N PRO A 26 -3.70 -19.17 7.72
CA PRO A 26 -2.45 -18.81 8.37
C PRO A 26 -1.28 -19.79 8.09
N ALA A 27 -1.56 -20.98 7.54
CA ALA A 27 -0.54 -21.93 7.13
C ALA A 27 0.07 -21.61 5.75
N ILE A 28 -0.49 -20.65 5.04
CA ILE A 28 0.00 -20.19 3.73
C ILE A 28 0.65 -18.82 3.92
N ASP A 29 1.87 -18.66 3.43
CA ASP A 29 2.63 -17.42 3.62
C ASP A 29 2.11 -16.27 2.78
N GLN A 30 1.64 -16.59 1.56
CA GLN A 30 0.99 -15.62 0.70
C GLN A 30 -0.39 -15.28 1.27
N HIS A 31 -0.60 -14.01 1.57
CA HIS A 31 -1.90 -13.55 2.07
C HIS A 31 -2.79 -12.96 0.98
N ARG A 32 -2.23 -12.71 -0.22
CA ARG A 32 -2.95 -12.13 -1.35
C ARG A 32 -2.31 -12.53 -2.68
N GLU A 33 -3.16 -12.77 -3.67
CA GLU A 33 -2.79 -12.99 -5.06
C GLU A 33 -3.48 -11.94 -5.96
N PHE A 34 -2.78 -11.46 -6.99
CA PHE A 34 -3.32 -10.62 -8.05
C PHE A 34 -3.10 -11.28 -9.40
N TYR A 35 -4.11 -11.27 -10.23
CA TYR A 35 -4.09 -11.88 -11.55
C TYR A 35 -3.88 -10.80 -12.62
N ILE A 36 -2.65 -10.66 -13.08
CA ILE A 36 -2.22 -9.54 -13.92
C ILE A 36 -3.05 -9.44 -15.22
N LYS A 37 -3.36 -10.56 -15.86
CA LYS A 37 -4.20 -10.56 -17.09
C LYS A 37 -5.60 -10.02 -16.84
N ASN A 38 -6.19 -10.28 -15.69
CA ASN A 38 -7.53 -9.80 -15.36
C ASN A 38 -7.51 -8.30 -15.01
N LEU A 39 -6.44 -7.83 -14.37
CA LEU A 39 -6.24 -6.41 -14.05
C LEU A 39 -5.86 -5.58 -15.29
N ALA A 40 -5.06 -6.14 -16.19
CA ALA A 40 -4.55 -5.50 -17.39
C ALA A 40 -4.70 -6.42 -18.61
N PRO A 41 -5.90 -6.57 -19.19
CA PRO A 41 -6.17 -7.51 -20.29
C PRO A 41 -5.29 -7.29 -21.53
N HIS A 42 -4.85 -6.06 -21.74
CA HIS A 42 -4.00 -5.68 -22.88
C HIS A 42 -2.49 -5.88 -22.62
N SER A 43 -2.11 -6.25 -21.38
CA SER A 43 -0.71 -6.59 -21.10
C SER A 43 -0.26 -7.79 -21.95
N LYS A 44 0.92 -7.69 -22.54
CA LYS A 44 1.52 -8.82 -23.28
C LYS A 44 1.90 -9.94 -22.32
N GLU A 45 2.34 -9.57 -21.13
CA GLU A 45 2.77 -10.49 -20.10
C GLU A 45 1.63 -10.81 -19.14
N GLY A 46 1.59 -12.04 -18.69
CA GLY A 46 0.68 -12.52 -17.65
C GLY A 46 1.45 -12.81 -16.38
N GLY A 47 0.80 -13.54 -15.50
CA GLY A 47 1.39 -14.02 -14.27
C GLY A 47 0.52 -13.74 -13.05
N VAL A 48 0.95 -14.28 -11.93
CA VAL A 48 0.31 -14.06 -10.63
C VAL A 48 1.28 -13.29 -9.74
N MET A 49 0.86 -12.12 -9.31
CA MET A 49 1.59 -11.35 -8.31
C MET A 49 1.13 -11.78 -6.92
N THR A 50 2.04 -12.14 -6.05
CA THR A 50 1.75 -12.54 -4.67
C THR A 50 2.28 -11.51 -3.70
N ASP A 51 1.64 -11.41 -2.55
CA ASP A 51 1.98 -10.49 -1.47
C ASP A 51 2.18 -11.29 -0.18
N ILE A 52 3.35 -11.12 0.46
CA ILE A 52 3.79 -11.91 1.61
C ILE A 52 4.27 -10.96 2.71
N ASN A 53 3.97 -11.27 3.96
CA ASN A 53 4.55 -10.57 5.09
C ASN A 53 6.08 -10.75 5.12
N TYR A 54 6.83 -9.66 5.35
CA TYR A 54 8.29 -9.65 5.28
C TYR A 54 8.94 -10.61 6.28
N GLU A 55 8.43 -10.70 7.52
CA GLU A 55 8.98 -11.61 8.52
C GLU A 55 8.80 -13.07 8.12
N ARG A 56 7.61 -13.42 7.61
CA ARG A 56 7.36 -14.77 7.07
C ARG A 56 8.24 -15.08 5.86
N TRP A 57 8.45 -14.11 4.99
CA TRP A 57 9.35 -14.26 3.85
C TRP A 57 10.79 -14.52 4.31
N LEU A 58 11.29 -13.84 5.35
CA LEU A 58 12.60 -14.07 5.91
C LEU A 58 12.75 -15.49 6.48
N ASP A 59 11.72 -15.97 7.18
CA ASP A 59 11.73 -17.29 7.80
C ASP A 59 11.77 -18.41 6.76
N HIS A 60 11.10 -18.23 5.63
CA HIS A 60 10.92 -19.25 4.61
C HIS A 60 11.75 -19.04 3.33
N ASN A 61 12.43 -17.90 3.19
CA ASN A 61 13.15 -17.54 1.95
C ASN A 61 14.29 -18.51 1.58
N LYS A 62 14.69 -19.38 2.48
CA LYS A 62 15.72 -20.38 2.19
C LYS A 62 15.19 -21.58 1.39
N GLU A 63 13.88 -21.73 1.26
CA GLU A 63 13.26 -22.90 0.63
C GLU A 63 11.94 -22.56 -0.10
N TRP A 64 12.00 -21.71 -1.15
CA TRP A 64 10.86 -21.54 -2.05
C TRP A 64 10.57 -22.86 -2.79
N LYS A 65 9.64 -23.66 -2.25
CA LYS A 65 9.21 -24.91 -2.89
C LYS A 65 8.47 -24.70 -4.22
N ALA A 66 8.04 -23.48 -4.50
CA ALA A 66 7.25 -23.14 -5.69
C ALA A 66 8.08 -22.70 -6.92
N GLY A 67 9.42 -22.70 -6.83
CA GLY A 67 10.29 -22.23 -7.91
C GLY A 67 10.86 -20.84 -7.64
N VAL A 68 11.45 -20.24 -8.67
CA VAL A 68 12.04 -18.89 -8.62
C VAL A 68 11.03 -17.90 -9.22
N PRO A 69 10.70 -16.80 -8.53
CA PRO A 69 9.83 -15.78 -9.10
C PRO A 69 10.52 -15.06 -10.27
N LEU A 70 9.75 -14.61 -11.26
CA LEU A 70 10.24 -13.76 -12.35
C LEU A 70 10.76 -12.41 -11.85
N TYR A 71 10.14 -11.92 -10.81
CA TYR A 71 10.50 -10.65 -10.16
C TYR A 71 10.13 -10.70 -8.69
N GLU A 72 10.98 -10.12 -7.85
CA GLU A 72 10.74 -9.96 -6.42
C GLU A 72 11.11 -8.55 -5.96
N HIS A 73 10.27 -7.94 -5.15
CA HIS A 73 10.48 -6.62 -4.57
C HIS A 73 10.17 -6.62 -3.07
N VAL A 74 11.15 -6.23 -2.28
CA VAL A 74 10.98 -6.03 -0.84
C VAL A 74 10.55 -4.61 -0.57
N ASN A 75 9.33 -4.44 -0.11
CA ASN A 75 8.79 -3.14 0.26
C ASN A 75 8.91 -2.92 1.77
N MET A 76 9.88 -2.13 2.18
CA MET A 76 10.13 -1.79 3.59
C MET A 76 9.11 -0.81 4.17
N TRP A 77 8.30 -0.17 3.31
CA TRP A 77 7.39 0.92 3.66
C TRP A 77 6.00 0.70 3.05
N ALA A 78 5.45 -0.51 3.17
CA ALA A 78 4.21 -0.88 2.50
C ALA A 78 2.99 -0.11 3.02
N TYR A 79 2.89 0.04 4.36
CA TYR A 79 1.73 0.68 4.99
C TYR A 79 2.10 1.47 6.24
N PRO A 80 1.44 2.63 6.48
CA PRO A 80 1.46 3.27 7.79
C PRO A 80 0.87 2.34 8.86
N LEU A 81 1.51 2.27 10.03
CA LEU A 81 0.96 1.54 11.17
C LEU A 81 0.36 2.52 12.17
N PRO A 82 -0.94 2.41 12.50
CA PRO A 82 -1.55 3.18 13.55
C PRO A 82 -1.11 2.63 14.92
N THR A 83 -0.11 3.24 15.53
CA THR A 83 0.34 2.95 16.89
C THR A 83 -0.43 3.79 17.92
N LYS A 84 -0.29 3.48 19.23
CA LYS A 84 -0.97 4.25 20.29
C LYS A 84 -0.62 5.75 20.28
N VAL A 85 0.62 6.08 19.89
CA VAL A 85 1.11 7.48 19.85
C VAL A 85 1.06 8.10 18.46
N TYR A 86 0.44 7.39 17.51
CA TYR A 86 0.40 7.77 16.11
C TYR A 86 -0.15 9.19 15.89
N LYS A 87 -1.34 9.47 16.42
CA LYS A 87 -2.02 10.77 16.21
C LYS A 87 -1.19 11.95 16.71
N GLU A 88 -0.63 11.84 17.91
CA GLU A 88 0.21 12.89 18.49
C GLU A 88 1.50 13.11 17.70
N SER A 89 2.15 12.02 17.28
CA SER A 89 3.38 12.10 16.49
C SER A 89 3.16 12.78 15.15
N ILE A 90 2.10 12.40 14.45
CA ILE A 90 1.74 13.02 13.16
C ILE A 90 1.39 14.49 13.36
N GLN A 91 0.61 14.85 14.37
CA GLN A 91 0.26 16.23 14.62
C GLN A 91 1.49 17.11 14.90
N ARG A 92 2.48 16.61 15.65
CA ARG A 92 3.75 17.31 15.87
C ARG A 92 4.52 17.54 14.57
N ILE A 93 4.62 16.50 13.73
CA ILE A 93 5.30 16.57 12.44
C ILE A 93 4.59 17.57 11.50
N VAL A 94 3.27 17.48 11.42
CA VAL A 94 2.45 18.37 10.59
C VAL A 94 2.60 19.82 11.04
N ASN A 95 2.50 20.09 12.35
CA ASN A 95 2.67 21.44 12.88
C ASN A 95 4.07 22.01 12.59
N PHE A 96 5.12 21.20 12.76
CA PHE A 96 6.47 21.59 12.43
C PHE A 96 6.61 22.01 10.95
N PHE A 97 6.13 21.17 10.04
CA PHE A 97 6.21 21.48 8.61
C PHE A 97 5.33 22.65 8.17
N LYS A 98 4.19 22.87 8.86
CA LYS A 98 3.31 24.02 8.60
C LYS A 98 4.04 25.35 8.75
N ASP A 99 4.92 25.49 9.75
CA ASP A 99 5.73 26.68 9.97
C ASP A 99 6.68 26.98 8.80
N TYR A 100 7.07 25.94 8.06
CA TYR A 100 7.89 26.04 6.83
C TYR A 100 7.04 26.09 5.55
N LYS A 101 5.70 26.22 5.65
CA LYS A 101 4.78 26.19 4.50
C LYS A 101 4.90 24.90 3.67
N MET A 102 5.22 23.78 4.30
CA MET A 102 5.30 22.46 3.71
C MET A 102 4.09 21.64 4.11
N PHE A 103 3.39 21.07 3.13
CA PHE A 103 2.16 20.31 3.34
C PHE A 103 2.29 18.91 2.78
N GLY A 104 2.04 17.90 3.61
CA GLY A 104 1.98 16.52 3.18
C GLY A 104 0.59 16.16 2.65
N LEU A 105 0.51 15.63 1.43
CA LEU A 105 -0.72 15.14 0.82
C LEU A 105 -0.64 13.64 0.57
N GLY A 106 -1.80 12.99 0.54
CA GLY A 106 -1.94 11.58 0.27
C GLY A 106 -1.50 10.67 1.42
N ARG A 107 -1.44 9.38 1.12
CA ARG A 107 -1.21 8.31 2.13
C ARG A 107 0.06 8.53 2.96
N TRP A 108 1.17 8.87 2.32
CA TRP A 108 2.46 9.03 2.98
C TRP A 108 2.64 10.41 3.59
N GLY A 109 2.21 11.46 2.89
CA GLY A 109 2.32 12.82 3.39
C GLY A 109 1.49 13.06 4.66
N GLN A 110 0.40 12.32 4.82
CA GLN A 110 -0.46 12.38 6.01
C GLN A 110 -0.34 11.15 6.91
N TRP A 111 0.49 10.20 6.53
CA TRP A 111 0.66 8.95 7.27
C TRP A 111 -0.65 8.24 7.56
N SER A 112 -1.56 8.20 6.60
CA SER A 112 -2.91 7.66 6.73
C SER A 112 -3.20 6.57 5.72
N TYR A 113 -4.07 5.63 6.06
CA TYR A 113 -4.46 4.55 5.17
C TYR A 113 -5.50 5.06 4.16
N PHE A 114 -5.03 5.69 3.09
CA PHE A 114 -5.88 6.21 2.02
C PHE A 114 -5.81 5.35 0.76
N ASN A 115 -6.93 5.21 0.09
CA ASN A 115 -6.99 4.71 -1.27
C ASN A 115 -6.63 5.84 -2.26
N THR A 116 -6.42 5.50 -3.52
CA THR A 116 -6.02 6.45 -4.58
C THR A 116 -7.04 7.57 -4.76
N ASP A 117 -8.33 7.24 -4.74
CA ASP A 117 -9.44 8.19 -4.84
C ASP A 117 -9.42 9.23 -3.71
N HIS A 118 -9.16 8.80 -2.48
CA HIS A 118 -8.98 9.71 -1.34
C HIS A 118 -7.78 10.66 -1.54
N CYS A 119 -6.66 10.14 -2.04
CA CYS A 119 -5.49 10.97 -2.31
C CYS A 119 -5.78 12.03 -3.39
N ILE A 120 -6.46 11.64 -4.47
CA ILE A 120 -6.87 12.56 -5.54
C ILE A 120 -7.82 13.63 -4.99
N LYS A 121 -8.83 13.22 -4.23
CA LYS A 121 -9.79 14.14 -3.61
C LYS A 121 -9.10 15.17 -2.72
N GLN A 122 -8.15 14.73 -1.88
CA GLN A 122 -7.38 15.65 -1.05
C GLN A 122 -6.62 16.72 -1.84
N VAL A 123 -5.97 16.32 -2.94
CA VAL A 123 -5.24 17.24 -3.79
C VAL A 123 -6.20 18.27 -4.40
N LEU A 124 -7.33 17.81 -4.94
CA LEU A 124 -8.33 18.70 -5.52
C LEU A 124 -8.88 19.68 -4.49
N GLU A 125 -9.21 19.21 -3.28
CA GLU A 125 -9.72 20.07 -2.21
C GLU A 125 -8.67 21.07 -1.71
N PHE A 126 -7.40 20.65 -1.62
CA PHE A 126 -6.31 21.51 -1.20
C PHE A 126 -6.12 22.70 -2.15
N PHE A 127 -6.19 22.46 -3.46
CA PHE A 127 -5.98 23.50 -4.46
C PHE A 127 -7.24 24.28 -4.84
N SER A 128 -8.43 23.81 -4.47
CA SER A 128 -9.70 24.51 -4.69
C SER A 128 -10.07 25.49 -3.57
N ASP A 129 -9.49 25.35 -2.40
CA ASP A 129 -9.69 26.28 -1.29
C ASP A 129 -8.81 27.51 -1.46
N GLU A 130 -9.42 28.69 -1.61
CA GLU A 130 -8.69 29.98 -1.61
C GLU A 130 -7.91 30.22 -0.29
N GLU A 131 -8.37 29.60 0.79
CA GLU A 131 -7.74 29.63 2.12
C GLU A 131 -6.82 28.44 2.40
N GLY A 132 -6.38 27.69 1.43
CA GLY A 132 -5.62 26.43 1.44
C GLY A 132 -4.77 26.03 2.67
N PHE A 133 -4.72 26.91 3.68
CA PHE A 133 -4.03 26.71 4.95
C PHE A 133 -4.88 26.03 6.04
N ASP A 134 -6.19 25.91 5.86
CA ASP A 134 -7.07 25.28 6.84
C ASP A 134 -7.29 23.78 6.62
N PHE A 135 -6.51 23.24 5.70
CA PHE A 135 -6.53 21.82 5.34
C PHE A 135 -6.42 20.88 6.55
N PHE A 136 -5.61 21.26 7.55
CA PHE A 136 -5.40 20.46 8.75
C PHE A 136 -6.55 20.51 9.76
N ASN A 137 -7.48 21.42 9.63
CA ASN A 137 -8.68 21.50 10.47
C ASN A 137 -9.87 20.74 9.89
N LYS A 138 -9.75 20.22 8.66
CA LYS A 138 -10.80 19.42 8.02
C LYS A 138 -10.99 18.07 8.72
N GLU A 139 -12.19 17.51 8.62
CA GLU A 139 -12.65 16.30 9.33
C GLU A 139 -11.79 15.05 9.14
N TRP A 140 -10.96 15.02 8.12
CA TRP A 140 -10.02 13.93 7.79
C TRP A 140 -9.03 13.60 8.92
N PHE A 141 -8.74 14.55 9.79
CA PHE A 141 -7.84 14.40 10.92
C PHE A 141 -8.57 14.19 12.25
N LYS A 142 -9.89 14.24 12.26
CA LYS A 142 -10.70 14.15 13.49
C LYS A 142 -11.10 12.72 13.87
N ASN A 143 -10.84 11.71 13.01
CA ASN A 143 -11.21 10.31 13.24
C ASN A 143 -10.02 9.43 13.60
#